data_ae2f1f583361f63608a434130c3235a0
#
_entry.id   ae2f1f583361f63608a434130c3235a0
#
_cell.length_a   1.000
_cell.length_b   1.000
_cell.length_c   1.000
_cell.angle_alpha   90.00
_cell.angle_beta   90.00
_cell.angle_gamma   90.00
#
_symmetry.space_group_name_H-M   'P 1'
#
loop_
_entity.id
_entity.type
_entity.pdbx_description
1 polymer ?
#
loop_
_entity_poly.entity_id
_entity_poly.type
_entity_poly.pdbx_seq_one_letter_code
_entity_poly.pdbx_strand_id
1 'polypeptide(L)'
;MKHTHKKEERRGAVICGAYGRGNAGDDAILRAIMQEMRQLDETMPMRVISRNPTETSRRFGVSACHTFHFKEIWQAVGKAELFVSGGGSLIQNATSSRSLYYYLMTLLMAKLRGCKVMMYGSGIGPVYGKFHRWAAGKIIDRCVDVATLRDEDSRRELGYMGVKKPKMLCTADPTISIHQLDQEQGNKLLEYLGIPADGEYLGLGLRQWKGFDEAVENIAEALEYAYKTYGLIPVFVPIEYPNDCQAAKKVIDKLNCPYYLISEQLEISETVSVLAHMKAMIGMRLHSLIFAVENGVPSIGVSYDMKVDGFLKSIGCADALLHIESVTARQLQKQIDRCMQVQERSKWQQAAQLLTNEESKNLHEARKLLHGACTHQSNQASEGQKTMRQQKKRIAIFQSDLHVGGIQKSLVNLMSLEAMDKYDVDVYLFDRDVFFDLSDIRPHIQIHYLKAFPYYFRIVPFGAIMKLMPRFQFATTEPYDVAIDFSNYQQDCAFGALTVPAKKRVMWIHNDMEIKYREEKKYRILWTFFHSKFHRFSEFVAVSDGIIQPFKNKTGLKNAKVTAIPNLIDTHEIFEKCDKPIDFEVDPNKFNIASMGHLYHQKGYDIMLDQLKEVCEKRK
;
A
#
# COMPACT_ATOMS: atom_id res chain seq x y z
N MET A 1 -44.09 15.64 35.10
CA MET A 1 -42.71 15.18 35.36
C MET A 1 -42.12 14.64 34.08
N LYS A 2 -41.28 15.41 33.37
CA LYS A 2 -40.56 14.92 32.18
C LYS A 2 -39.34 14.16 32.70
N HIS A 3 -39.33 12.83 32.55
CA HIS A 3 -38.15 12.03 32.77
C HIS A 3 -37.13 12.37 31.67
N THR A 4 -36.18 13.20 31.99
CA THR A 4 -34.95 13.34 31.22
C THR A 4 -34.16 12.04 31.36
N HIS A 5 -34.33 11.08 30.44
CA HIS A 5 -33.40 9.99 30.32
C HIS A 5 -32.02 10.58 30.04
N LYS A 6 -31.14 10.58 31.06
CA LYS A 6 -29.70 10.75 30.86
C LYS A 6 -29.30 9.70 29.81
N LYS A 7 -28.87 10.14 28.65
CA LYS A 7 -28.27 9.28 27.62
C LYS A 7 -27.06 8.64 28.28
N GLU A 8 -27.12 7.34 28.62
CA GLU A 8 -25.95 6.62 29.10
C GLU A 8 -24.81 6.86 28.14
N GLU A 9 -23.70 7.32 28.67
CA GLU A 9 -22.50 7.63 27.86
C GLU A 9 -21.97 6.31 27.27
N ARG A 10 -21.92 6.23 25.95
CA ARG A 10 -21.46 5.02 25.28
C ARG A 10 -19.97 4.88 25.49
N ARG A 11 -19.52 3.67 25.80
CA ARG A 11 -18.11 3.39 26.02
C ARG A 11 -17.75 2.01 25.49
N GLY A 12 -16.51 1.90 25.00
CA GLY A 12 -15.91 0.63 24.59
C GLY A 12 -16.19 0.23 23.16
N ALA A 13 -15.77 -0.97 22.81
CA ALA A 13 -15.79 -1.49 21.45
C ALA A 13 -16.51 -2.83 21.33
N VAL A 14 -17.24 -3.01 20.22
CA VAL A 14 -17.69 -4.32 19.73
C VAL A 14 -16.83 -4.73 18.56
N ILE A 15 -16.18 -5.89 18.65
CA ILE A 15 -15.26 -6.41 17.64
C ILE A 15 -15.94 -7.59 16.93
N CYS A 16 -16.04 -7.51 15.59
CA CYS A 16 -16.69 -8.50 14.74
C CYS A 16 -15.71 -9.04 13.70
N GLY A 17 -15.58 -10.35 13.60
CA GLY A 17 -14.73 -11.03 12.63
C GLY A 17 -15.09 -12.51 12.49
N ALA A 18 -14.21 -13.29 11.88
CA ALA A 18 -14.41 -14.74 11.69
C ALA A 18 -13.97 -15.58 12.90
N TYR A 19 -14.13 -15.05 14.10
CA TYR A 19 -13.58 -15.57 15.36
C TYR A 19 -14.28 -16.82 15.90
N GLY A 20 -13.54 -17.62 16.68
CA GLY A 20 -14.05 -18.81 17.33
C GLY A 20 -14.29 -19.99 16.37
N ARG A 21 -13.49 -20.09 15.31
CA ARG A 21 -13.50 -21.19 14.33
C ARG A 21 -12.25 -22.05 14.36
N GLY A 22 -11.29 -21.76 15.26
CA GLY A 22 -10.01 -22.48 15.35
C GLY A 22 -9.01 -22.09 14.26
N ASN A 23 -9.17 -20.91 13.62
CA ASN A 23 -8.22 -20.38 12.66
C ASN A 23 -7.26 -19.43 13.39
N ALA A 24 -5.99 -19.81 13.50
CA ALA A 24 -4.97 -19.04 14.20
C ALA A 24 -4.77 -17.63 13.60
N GLY A 25 -4.93 -17.46 12.28
CA GLY A 25 -4.84 -16.14 11.65
C GLY A 25 -5.96 -15.19 12.07
N ASP A 26 -7.21 -15.65 12.13
CA ASP A 26 -8.34 -14.84 12.60
C ASP A 26 -8.21 -14.54 14.10
N ASP A 27 -7.73 -15.51 14.90
CA ASP A 27 -7.47 -15.32 16.33
C ASP A 27 -6.31 -14.33 16.58
N ALA A 28 -5.28 -14.35 15.71
CA ALA A 28 -4.19 -13.38 15.72
C ALA A 28 -4.70 -11.95 15.48
N ILE A 29 -5.55 -11.78 14.46
CA ILE A 29 -6.19 -10.49 14.18
C ILE A 29 -6.99 -9.98 15.38
N LEU A 30 -7.75 -10.87 16.03
CA LEU A 30 -8.49 -10.50 17.23
C LEU A 30 -7.56 -10.03 18.36
N ARG A 31 -6.47 -10.77 18.62
CA ARG A 31 -5.48 -10.44 19.65
C ARG A 31 -4.85 -9.08 19.37
N ALA A 32 -4.40 -8.84 18.15
CA ALA A 32 -3.82 -7.59 17.72
C ALA A 32 -4.78 -6.40 17.95
N ILE A 33 -5.99 -6.49 17.44
CA ILE A 33 -7.01 -5.44 17.60
C ILE A 33 -7.30 -5.18 19.09
N MET A 34 -7.40 -6.23 19.90
CA MET A 34 -7.65 -6.06 21.34
C MET A 34 -6.48 -5.38 22.06
N GLN A 35 -5.24 -5.73 21.73
CA GLN A 35 -4.05 -5.09 22.29
C GLN A 35 -4.00 -3.62 21.94
N GLU A 36 -4.26 -3.27 20.69
CA GLU A 36 -4.29 -1.90 20.21
C GLU A 36 -5.44 -1.08 20.79
N MET A 37 -6.64 -1.66 20.96
CA MET A 37 -7.74 -0.99 21.64
C MET A 37 -7.41 -0.70 23.13
N ARG A 38 -6.66 -1.59 23.79
CA ARG A 38 -6.16 -1.34 25.16
C ARG A 38 -5.11 -0.24 25.24
N GLN A 39 -4.32 -0.02 24.16
CA GLN A 39 -3.43 1.14 24.07
C GLN A 39 -4.17 2.48 23.94
N LEU A 40 -5.43 2.48 23.48
CA LEU A 40 -6.28 3.66 23.44
C LEU A 40 -6.90 3.97 24.82
N ASP A 41 -7.40 2.94 25.47
CA ASP A 41 -7.95 2.98 26.85
C ASP A 41 -7.73 1.60 27.49
N GLU A 42 -6.82 1.51 28.45
CA GLU A 42 -6.46 0.28 29.16
C GLU A 42 -7.68 -0.43 29.76
N THR A 43 -8.67 0.36 30.18
CA THR A 43 -9.92 -0.11 30.79
C THR A 43 -11.08 -0.22 29.79
N MET A 44 -10.82 -0.15 28.49
CA MET A 44 -11.86 -0.18 27.45
C MET A 44 -12.73 -1.44 27.55
N PRO A 45 -14.05 -1.31 27.79
CA PRO A 45 -14.93 -2.47 27.72
C PRO A 45 -15.00 -3.01 26.28
N MET A 46 -14.62 -4.25 26.09
CA MET A 46 -14.68 -4.90 24.78
C MET A 46 -15.65 -6.06 24.78
N ARG A 47 -16.37 -6.25 23.68
CA ARG A 47 -17.19 -7.43 23.43
C ARG A 47 -16.91 -7.99 22.05
N VAL A 48 -16.64 -9.29 21.97
CA VAL A 48 -16.32 -9.97 20.73
C VAL A 48 -17.54 -10.75 20.22
N ILE A 49 -17.84 -10.63 18.94
CA ILE A 49 -18.83 -11.48 18.27
C ILE A 49 -18.08 -12.71 17.77
N SER A 50 -18.41 -13.89 18.32
CA SER A 50 -17.67 -15.14 18.07
C SER A 50 -18.62 -16.31 17.78
N ARG A 51 -18.10 -17.30 17.05
CA ARG A 51 -18.79 -18.57 16.82
C ARG A 51 -18.80 -19.47 18.05
N ASN A 52 -17.75 -19.37 18.86
CA ASN A 52 -17.62 -20.04 20.15
C ASN A 52 -17.33 -19.03 21.27
N PRO A 53 -18.36 -18.35 21.83
CA PRO A 53 -18.18 -17.30 22.82
C PRO A 53 -17.46 -17.77 24.08
N THR A 54 -17.76 -18.97 24.55
CA THR A 54 -17.19 -19.51 25.78
C THR A 54 -15.68 -19.67 25.67
N GLU A 55 -15.21 -20.24 24.59
CA GLU A 55 -13.77 -20.42 24.33
C GLU A 55 -13.10 -19.06 24.09
N THR A 56 -13.72 -18.19 23.28
CA THR A 56 -13.19 -16.84 23.03
C THR A 56 -13.05 -16.06 24.33
N SER A 57 -14.05 -16.12 25.21
CA SER A 57 -13.97 -15.44 26.51
C SER A 57 -12.86 -16.02 27.39
N ARG A 58 -12.73 -17.34 27.43
CA ARG A 58 -11.68 -18.01 28.22
C ARG A 58 -10.27 -17.69 27.72
N ARG A 59 -10.08 -17.74 26.38
CA ARG A 59 -8.75 -17.60 25.76
C ARG A 59 -8.26 -16.15 25.71
N PHE A 60 -9.16 -15.18 25.50
CA PHE A 60 -8.80 -13.77 25.31
C PHE A 60 -9.13 -12.89 26.53
N GLY A 61 -9.77 -13.41 27.57
CA GLY A 61 -10.14 -12.63 28.75
C GLY A 61 -11.13 -11.49 28.43
N VAL A 62 -12.05 -11.71 27.50
CA VAL A 62 -12.97 -10.69 26.98
C VAL A 62 -14.42 -11.18 27.00
N SER A 63 -15.39 -10.30 27.14
CA SER A 63 -16.79 -10.70 27.00
C SER A 63 -17.10 -11.04 25.54
N ALA A 64 -17.84 -12.11 25.30
CA ALA A 64 -18.21 -12.52 23.96
C ALA A 64 -19.70 -12.82 23.84
N CYS A 65 -20.24 -12.75 22.61
CA CYS A 65 -21.59 -13.16 22.28
C CYS A 65 -21.60 -13.98 20.98
N HIS A 66 -22.61 -14.85 20.84
CA HIS A 66 -22.67 -15.75 19.70
C HIS A 66 -23.08 -15.01 18.40
N THR A 67 -22.41 -15.35 17.32
CA THR A 67 -22.56 -14.79 15.96
C THR A 67 -24.03 -14.66 15.51
N PHE A 68 -24.93 -15.55 15.91
CA PHE A 68 -26.34 -15.54 15.51
C PHE A 68 -27.29 -15.07 16.62
N HIS A 69 -26.78 -14.60 17.75
CA HIS A 69 -27.62 -14.00 18.79
C HIS A 69 -27.83 -12.50 18.51
N PHE A 70 -28.60 -12.19 17.47
CA PHE A 70 -28.80 -10.82 16.99
C PHE A 70 -29.34 -9.86 18.05
N LYS A 71 -30.13 -10.33 19.01
CA LYS A 71 -30.63 -9.52 20.13
C LYS A 71 -29.49 -9.07 21.03
N GLU A 72 -28.54 -9.96 21.34
CA GLU A 72 -27.35 -9.61 22.15
C GLU A 72 -26.42 -8.68 21.40
N ILE A 73 -26.20 -8.94 20.09
CA ILE A 73 -25.41 -8.06 19.21
C ILE A 73 -26.03 -6.65 19.19
N TRP A 74 -27.35 -6.55 19.01
CA TRP A 74 -28.08 -5.29 18.99
C TRP A 74 -27.95 -4.52 20.31
N GLN A 75 -27.98 -5.22 21.44
CA GLN A 75 -27.76 -4.63 22.77
C GLN A 75 -26.29 -4.20 22.97
N ALA A 76 -25.35 -5.02 22.55
CA ALA A 76 -23.91 -4.73 22.66
C ALA A 76 -23.54 -3.47 21.87
N VAL A 77 -23.91 -3.40 20.57
CA VAL A 77 -23.64 -2.21 19.75
C VAL A 77 -24.41 -0.96 20.24
N GLY A 78 -25.51 -1.15 20.97
CA GLY A 78 -26.24 -0.03 21.58
C GLY A 78 -25.49 0.64 22.74
N LYS A 79 -24.57 -0.06 23.40
CA LYS A 79 -23.76 0.42 24.51
C LYS A 79 -22.37 0.85 24.11
N ALA A 80 -21.85 0.31 22.99
CA ALA A 80 -20.52 0.60 22.51
C ALA A 80 -20.43 1.94 21.78
N GLU A 81 -19.28 2.58 21.87
CA GLU A 81 -18.93 3.76 21.09
C GLU A 81 -18.41 3.37 19.70
N LEU A 82 -17.55 2.33 19.65
CA LEU A 82 -16.88 1.87 18.45
C LEU A 82 -17.37 0.46 18.05
N PHE A 83 -17.62 0.27 16.77
CA PHE A 83 -17.76 -1.04 16.15
C PHE A 83 -16.56 -1.27 15.22
N VAL A 84 -15.80 -2.32 15.52
CA VAL A 84 -14.64 -2.73 14.73
C VAL A 84 -15.03 -3.94 13.89
N SER A 85 -15.12 -3.76 12.57
CA SER A 85 -15.10 -4.86 11.63
C SER A 85 -13.64 -5.29 11.49
N GLY A 86 -13.25 -6.33 12.21
CA GLY A 86 -11.87 -6.77 12.33
C GLY A 86 -11.29 -7.23 11.00
N GLY A 87 -9.98 -7.37 10.96
CA GLY A 87 -9.20 -7.74 9.77
C GLY A 87 -9.62 -9.06 9.12
N GLY A 88 -8.83 -9.51 8.19
CA GLY A 88 -9.15 -10.63 7.33
C GLY A 88 -10.06 -10.24 6.16
N SER A 89 -10.48 -11.21 5.34
CA SER A 89 -11.34 -10.94 4.17
C SER A 89 -12.81 -11.26 4.48
N LEU A 90 -13.44 -10.39 5.26
CA LEU A 90 -14.84 -10.57 5.68
C LEU A 90 -15.82 -10.20 4.56
N ILE A 91 -15.51 -9.16 3.79
CA ILE A 91 -16.33 -8.66 2.68
C ILE A 91 -15.92 -9.38 1.40
N GLN A 92 -16.42 -10.61 1.24
CA GLN A 92 -16.20 -11.45 0.07
C GLN A 92 -17.34 -12.48 -0.06
N ASN A 93 -17.57 -13.01 -1.25
CA ASN A 93 -18.56 -14.08 -1.47
C ASN A 93 -18.03 -15.27 -2.27
N ALA A 94 -16.71 -15.40 -2.39
CA ALA A 94 -16.07 -16.55 -3.03
C ALA A 94 -16.43 -17.88 -2.33
N THR A 95 -16.60 -17.84 -1.01
CA THR A 95 -17.00 -19.01 -0.22
C THR A 95 -18.50 -19.04 0.07
N SER A 96 -19.14 -17.89 0.35
CA SER A 96 -20.56 -17.82 0.68
C SER A 96 -21.14 -16.41 0.60
N SER A 97 -22.17 -16.20 -0.20
CA SER A 97 -22.94 -14.96 -0.18
C SER A 97 -23.66 -14.71 1.15
N ARG A 98 -24.01 -15.77 1.91
CA ARG A 98 -24.61 -15.62 3.25
C ARG A 98 -23.63 -14.96 4.23
N SER A 99 -22.35 -15.30 4.14
CA SER A 99 -21.29 -14.68 4.96
C SER A 99 -21.17 -13.20 4.65
N LEU A 100 -21.13 -12.82 3.38
CA LEU A 100 -21.10 -11.42 2.95
C LEU A 100 -22.27 -10.62 3.59
N TYR A 101 -23.51 -11.09 3.41
CA TYR A 101 -24.67 -10.38 3.95
C TYR A 101 -24.70 -10.34 5.47
N TYR A 102 -24.17 -11.36 6.14
CA TYR A 102 -24.03 -11.35 7.59
C TYR A 102 -23.15 -10.17 8.05
N TYR A 103 -21.94 -10.00 7.48
CA TYR A 103 -21.06 -8.90 7.86
C TYR A 103 -21.64 -7.54 7.46
N LEU A 104 -22.25 -7.42 6.30
CA LEU A 104 -22.94 -6.17 5.91
C LEU A 104 -24.06 -5.80 6.88
N MET A 105 -24.81 -6.79 7.37
CA MET A 105 -25.88 -6.57 8.37
C MET A 105 -25.30 -6.10 9.71
N THR A 106 -24.16 -6.65 10.17
CA THR A 106 -23.54 -6.19 11.42
C THR A 106 -23.06 -4.74 11.33
N LEU A 107 -22.51 -4.31 10.19
CA LEU A 107 -22.17 -2.90 9.93
C LEU A 107 -23.41 -2.00 10.01
N LEU A 108 -24.51 -2.44 9.39
CA LEU A 108 -25.78 -1.72 9.40
C LEU A 108 -26.36 -1.61 10.81
N MET A 109 -26.37 -2.72 11.57
CA MET A 109 -26.82 -2.74 12.97
C MET A 109 -26.02 -1.75 13.83
N ALA A 110 -24.70 -1.76 13.70
CA ALA A 110 -23.81 -0.86 14.44
C ALA A 110 -24.11 0.62 14.11
N LYS A 111 -24.25 0.95 12.82
CA LYS A 111 -24.56 2.32 12.39
C LYS A 111 -25.93 2.79 12.84
N LEU A 112 -26.97 1.93 12.72
CA LEU A 112 -28.32 2.22 13.18
C LEU A 112 -28.38 2.44 14.70
N ARG A 113 -27.55 1.76 15.45
CA ARG A 113 -27.40 1.95 16.90
C ARG A 113 -26.52 3.14 17.26
N GLY A 114 -25.90 3.80 16.27
CA GLY A 114 -25.10 5.03 16.41
C GLY A 114 -23.68 4.78 16.89
N CYS A 115 -23.10 3.61 16.67
CA CYS A 115 -21.66 3.40 16.80
C CYS A 115 -20.88 4.17 15.73
N LYS A 116 -19.67 4.57 16.07
CA LYS A 116 -18.62 4.83 15.08
C LYS A 116 -18.19 3.50 14.50
N VAL A 117 -18.11 3.37 13.18
CA VAL A 117 -17.88 2.10 12.50
C VAL A 117 -16.56 2.14 11.76
N MET A 118 -15.64 1.25 12.11
CA MET A 118 -14.33 1.13 11.50
C MET A 118 -14.14 -0.27 10.89
N MET A 119 -13.70 -0.32 9.66
CA MET A 119 -13.07 -1.51 9.09
C MET A 119 -11.58 -1.43 9.39
N TYR A 120 -11.02 -2.45 10.03
CA TYR A 120 -9.69 -2.40 10.66
C TYR A 120 -8.72 -3.36 10.00
N GLY A 121 -7.74 -2.85 9.25
CA GLY A 121 -6.77 -3.67 8.51
C GLY A 121 -7.42 -4.72 7.61
N SER A 122 -8.55 -4.38 6.99
CA SER A 122 -9.43 -5.35 6.33
C SER A 122 -8.99 -5.67 4.91
N GLY A 123 -9.04 -6.96 4.54
CA GLY A 123 -8.98 -7.40 3.15
C GLY A 123 -10.39 -7.41 2.52
N ILE A 124 -10.51 -7.02 1.24
CA ILE A 124 -11.78 -6.95 0.53
C ILE A 124 -11.74 -7.83 -0.71
N GLY A 125 -12.81 -8.58 -0.91
CA GLY A 125 -13.05 -9.35 -2.13
C GLY A 125 -12.43 -10.74 -2.18
N PRO A 126 -12.64 -11.43 -3.31
CA PRO A 126 -13.50 -10.99 -4.42
C PRO A 126 -15.01 -11.01 -4.08
N VAL A 127 -15.76 -10.04 -4.61
CA VAL A 127 -17.22 -10.03 -4.55
C VAL A 127 -17.81 -10.24 -5.94
N TYR A 128 -18.36 -11.40 -6.20
CA TYR A 128 -18.95 -11.78 -7.49
C TYR A 128 -20.40 -11.35 -7.58
N GLY A 129 -20.82 -10.95 -8.78
CA GLY A 129 -22.20 -10.57 -9.08
C GLY A 129 -22.50 -9.07 -8.88
N LYS A 130 -23.09 -8.44 -9.90
CA LYS A 130 -23.37 -6.98 -9.92
C LYS A 130 -24.23 -6.53 -8.73
N PHE A 131 -25.25 -7.33 -8.37
CA PHE A 131 -26.12 -7.00 -7.24
C PHE A 131 -25.40 -7.06 -5.90
N HIS A 132 -24.55 -8.08 -5.67
CA HIS A 132 -23.79 -8.22 -4.44
C HIS A 132 -22.79 -7.06 -4.28
N ARG A 133 -22.08 -6.69 -5.36
CA ARG A 133 -21.17 -5.53 -5.37
C ARG A 133 -21.89 -4.22 -5.09
N TRP A 134 -23.04 -4.00 -5.74
CA TRP A 134 -23.85 -2.81 -5.50
C TRP A 134 -24.35 -2.74 -4.05
N ALA A 135 -24.90 -3.84 -3.52
CA ALA A 135 -25.40 -3.90 -2.15
C ALA A 135 -24.29 -3.68 -1.12
N ALA A 136 -23.14 -4.36 -1.28
CA ALA A 136 -21.98 -4.19 -0.43
C ALA A 136 -21.47 -2.73 -0.47
N GLY A 137 -21.28 -2.19 -1.67
CA GLY A 137 -20.85 -0.81 -1.83
C GLY A 137 -21.79 0.20 -1.16
N LYS A 138 -23.09 0.06 -1.33
CA LYS A 138 -24.09 0.96 -0.72
C LYS A 138 -24.13 0.90 0.80
N ILE A 139 -23.99 -0.30 1.37
CA ILE A 139 -23.98 -0.46 2.84
C ILE A 139 -22.69 0.08 3.42
N ILE A 140 -21.53 -0.28 2.87
CA ILE A 140 -20.24 0.21 3.33
C ILE A 140 -20.16 1.74 3.22
N ASP A 141 -20.55 2.31 2.07
CA ASP A 141 -20.54 3.75 1.84
C ASP A 141 -21.37 4.56 2.84
N ARG A 142 -22.42 3.94 3.39
CA ARG A 142 -23.32 4.60 4.35
C ARG A 142 -23.00 4.31 5.81
N CYS A 143 -22.44 3.16 6.09
CA CYS A 143 -22.30 2.67 7.46
C CYS A 143 -20.89 2.83 8.02
N VAL A 144 -19.85 2.76 7.18
CA VAL A 144 -18.46 2.84 7.62
C VAL A 144 -18.02 4.30 7.71
N ASP A 145 -17.33 4.66 8.78
CA ASP A 145 -16.76 6.00 8.97
C ASP A 145 -15.29 6.02 8.51
N VAL A 146 -14.51 4.99 8.86
CA VAL A 146 -13.11 4.81 8.47
C VAL A 146 -12.89 3.37 8.01
N ALA A 147 -12.17 3.19 6.90
CA ALA A 147 -11.72 1.89 6.43
C ALA A 147 -10.20 1.91 6.27
N THR A 148 -9.50 1.20 7.16
CA THR A 148 -8.11 0.85 6.95
C THR A 148 -8.04 -0.52 6.27
N LEU A 149 -7.25 -0.61 5.22
CA LEU A 149 -7.22 -1.75 4.29
C LEU A 149 -5.80 -2.27 4.20
N ARG A 150 -5.62 -3.57 4.32
CA ARG A 150 -4.28 -4.17 4.39
C ARG A 150 -3.54 -4.21 3.05
N ASP A 151 -4.24 -3.96 1.93
CA ASP A 151 -3.66 -3.99 0.59
C ASP A 151 -4.41 -3.06 -0.38
N GLU A 152 -3.73 -2.67 -1.45
CA GLU A 152 -4.26 -1.76 -2.46
C GLU A 152 -5.38 -2.40 -3.30
N ASP A 153 -5.35 -3.73 -3.50
CA ASP A 153 -6.39 -4.45 -4.24
C ASP A 153 -7.73 -4.37 -3.48
N SER A 154 -7.70 -4.46 -2.16
CA SER A 154 -8.86 -4.21 -1.29
C SER A 154 -9.44 -2.80 -1.47
N ARG A 155 -8.56 -1.79 -1.58
CA ARG A 155 -8.97 -0.41 -1.81
C ARG A 155 -9.60 -0.22 -3.20
N ARG A 156 -9.00 -0.83 -4.22
CA ARG A 156 -9.54 -0.82 -5.60
C ARG A 156 -10.90 -1.50 -5.67
N GLU A 157 -11.06 -2.65 -4.98
CA GLU A 157 -12.33 -3.38 -4.95
C GLU A 157 -13.45 -2.55 -4.32
N LEU A 158 -13.20 -1.84 -3.22
CA LEU A 158 -14.18 -0.89 -2.65
C LEU A 158 -14.49 0.25 -3.63
N GLY A 159 -13.49 0.76 -4.35
CA GLY A 159 -13.67 1.76 -5.40
C GLY A 159 -14.59 1.27 -6.52
N TYR A 160 -14.39 0.03 -7.00
CA TYR A 160 -15.25 -0.61 -8.00
C TYR A 160 -16.68 -0.86 -7.49
N MET A 161 -16.87 -1.05 -6.19
CA MET A 161 -18.22 -1.12 -5.58
C MET A 161 -18.87 0.27 -5.42
N GLY A 162 -18.17 1.35 -5.74
CA GLY A 162 -18.66 2.73 -5.65
C GLY A 162 -18.67 3.33 -4.24
N VAL A 163 -17.84 2.81 -3.34
CA VAL A 163 -17.62 3.37 -2.00
C VAL A 163 -16.80 4.66 -2.09
N LYS A 164 -17.26 5.74 -1.43
CA LYS A 164 -16.65 7.08 -1.54
C LYS A 164 -16.61 7.86 -0.23
N LYS A 165 -17.57 7.61 0.69
CA LYS A 165 -17.75 8.41 1.89
C LYS A 165 -16.77 8.10 3.02
N PRO A 166 -16.50 6.81 3.35
CA PRO A 166 -15.58 6.52 4.41
C PRO A 166 -14.16 7.01 4.05
N LYS A 167 -13.43 7.48 5.04
CA LYS A 167 -11.99 7.71 4.89
C LYS A 167 -11.32 6.35 4.66
N MET A 168 -10.68 6.18 3.52
CA MET A 168 -10.01 4.93 3.15
C MET A 168 -8.49 5.14 3.13
N LEU A 169 -7.75 4.27 3.85
CA LEU A 169 -6.29 4.24 3.85
C LEU A 169 -5.81 2.82 3.59
N CYS A 170 -4.76 2.68 2.80
CA CYS A 170 -3.96 1.46 2.80
C CYS A 170 -3.05 1.49 4.02
N THR A 171 -3.03 0.37 4.75
CA THR A 171 -2.23 0.14 5.95
C THR A 171 -1.61 -1.25 5.86
N ALA A 172 -1.44 -1.96 6.96
CA ALA A 172 -1.06 -3.36 6.94
C ALA A 172 -2.03 -4.23 7.75
N ASP A 173 -1.83 -5.54 7.70
CA ASP A 173 -2.61 -6.50 8.50
C ASP A 173 -2.33 -6.23 9.98
N PRO A 174 -3.33 -6.17 10.87
CA PRO A 174 -3.13 -5.90 12.29
C PRO A 174 -2.19 -6.89 13.00
N THR A 175 -2.04 -8.09 12.46
CA THR A 175 -1.18 -9.12 13.05
C THR A 175 0.31 -8.76 13.08
N ILE A 176 0.73 -7.76 12.32
CA ILE A 176 2.09 -7.18 12.38
C ILE A 176 2.42 -6.59 13.77
N SER A 177 1.42 -6.21 14.55
CA SER A 177 1.64 -5.70 15.92
C SER A 177 1.86 -6.80 16.97
N ILE A 178 1.84 -8.08 16.58
CA ILE A 178 2.05 -9.20 17.50
C ILE A 178 3.53 -9.54 17.56
N HIS A 179 4.16 -9.25 18.67
CA HIS A 179 5.57 -9.54 18.85
C HIS A 179 5.82 -10.99 19.28
N GLN A 180 7.00 -11.49 18.92
CA GLN A 180 7.53 -12.75 19.42
C GLN A 180 7.70 -12.72 20.96
N LEU A 181 7.79 -13.88 21.58
CA LEU A 181 8.19 -14.03 22.97
C LEU A 181 9.61 -13.47 23.18
N ASP A 182 9.96 -13.15 24.41
CA ASP A 182 11.36 -12.84 24.69
C ASP A 182 12.28 -14.03 24.41
N GLN A 183 13.56 -13.78 24.29
CA GLN A 183 14.53 -14.78 23.86
C GLN A 183 14.57 -16.01 24.77
N GLU A 184 14.42 -15.83 26.09
CA GLU A 184 14.44 -16.95 27.05
C GLU A 184 13.19 -17.82 26.90
N GLN A 185 12.03 -17.21 26.78
CA GLN A 185 10.75 -17.91 26.57
C GLN A 185 10.73 -18.61 25.20
N GLY A 186 11.26 -17.97 24.16
CA GLY A 186 11.37 -18.55 22.82
C GLY A 186 12.27 -19.78 22.79
N ASN A 187 13.41 -19.73 23.47
CA ASN A 187 14.31 -20.88 23.58
C ASN A 187 13.67 -22.06 24.35
N LYS A 188 12.97 -21.77 25.47
CA LYS A 188 12.21 -22.78 26.22
C LYS A 188 11.09 -23.41 25.38
N LEU A 189 10.44 -22.62 24.54
CA LEU A 189 9.43 -23.13 23.63
C LEU A 189 10.04 -24.10 22.60
N LEU A 190 11.16 -23.72 21.98
CA LEU A 190 11.85 -24.61 21.03
C LEU A 190 12.30 -25.92 21.71
N GLU A 191 12.87 -25.85 22.91
CA GLU A 191 13.23 -27.00 23.69
C GLU A 191 12.03 -27.91 24.00
N TYR A 192 10.90 -27.30 24.40
CA TYR A 192 9.64 -28.03 24.62
C TYR A 192 9.15 -28.75 23.36
N LEU A 193 9.29 -28.12 22.20
CA LEU A 193 8.94 -28.70 20.90
C LEU A 193 9.98 -29.70 20.38
N GLY A 194 11.07 -29.91 21.10
CA GLY A 194 12.18 -30.80 20.71
C GLY A 194 13.03 -30.24 19.57
N ILE A 195 13.01 -28.92 19.34
CA ILE A 195 13.76 -28.22 18.29
C ILE A 195 14.99 -27.55 18.94
N PRO A 196 16.23 -27.96 18.64
CA PRO A 196 17.44 -27.32 19.15
C PRO A 196 17.50 -25.82 18.79
N ALA A 197 17.77 -24.94 19.76
CA ALA A 197 17.77 -23.50 19.55
C ALA A 197 18.94 -22.99 18.67
N ASP A 198 20.00 -23.77 18.53
CA ASP A 198 21.22 -23.49 17.78
C ASP A 198 21.21 -24.06 16.35
N GLY A 199 20.13 -24.69 15.92
CA GLY A 199 19.98 -25.27 14.60
C GLY A 199 19.70 -24.25 13.49
N GLU A 200 19.89 -24.67 12.25
CA GLU A 200 19.58 -23.92 11.06
C GLU A 200 18.29 -24.48 10.42
N TYR A 201 17.26 -23.67 10.30
CA TYR A 201 15.92 -24.14 9.97
C TYR A 201 15.31 -23.47 8.75
N LEU A 202 14.54 -24.25 7.96
CA LEU A 202 13.65 -23.78 6.91
C LEU A 202 12.20 -24.01 7.35
N GLY A 203 11.48 -22.92 7.61
CA GLY A 203 10.08 -22.99 8.01
C GLY A 203 9.14 -23.32 6.84
N LEU A 204 8.09 -24.09 7.12
CA LEU A 204 7.05 -24.45 6.13
C LEU A 204 5.65 -24.20 6.69
N GLY A 205 4.90 -23.31 6.05
CA GLY A 205 3.48 -23.08 6.29
C GLY A 205 2.62 -23.59 5.14
N LEU A 206 2.38 -24.90 5.09
CA LEU A 206 1.70 -25.57 3.97
C LEU A 206 0.19 -25.64 4.17
N ARG A 207 -0.53 -25.84 3.07
CA ARG A 207 -1.99 -26.01 3.05
C ARG A 207 -2.40 -26.99 1.96
N GLN A 208 -3.34 -27.89 2.28
CA GLN A 208 -3.98 -28.70 1.27
C GLN A 208 -4.89 -27.84 0.40
N TRP A 209 -4.61 -27.80 -0.91
CA TRP A 209 -5.35 -27.05 -1.91
C TRP A 209 -5.29 -27.75 -3.26
N LYS A 210 -6.08 -27.29 -4.24
CA LYS A 210 -6.00 -27.79 -5.62
C LYS A 210 -4.59 -27.54 -6.18
N GLY A 211 -3.97 -28.53 -6.78
CA GLY A 211 -2.58 -28.46 -7.28
C GLY A 211 -1.51 -28.77 -6.25
N PHE A 212 -1.87 -28.95 -4.96
CA PHE A 212 -0.88 -29.25 -3.92
C PHE A 212 -0.28 -30.66 -4.06
N ASP A 213 -1.12 -31.64 -4.39
CA ASP A 213 -0.68 -33.04 -4.48
C ASP A 213 0.35 -33.24 -5.60
N GLU A 214 0.24 -32.47 -6.69
CA GLU A 214 1.19 -32.45 -7.80
C GLU A 214 2.51 -31.76 -7.43
N ALA A 215 2.48 -30.85 -6.44
CA ALA A 215 3.66 -30.13 -5.98
C ALA A 215 4.43 -30.84 -4.87
N VAL A 216 3.88 -31.85 -4.23
CA VAL A 216 4.46 -32.54 -3.06
C VAL A 216 5.89 -33.01 -3.32
N GLU A 217 6.13 -33.71 -4.44
CA GLU A 217 7.45 -34.24 -4.79
C GLU A 217 8.45 -33.10 -5.07
N ASN A 218 8.02 -32.05 -5.76
CA ASN A 218 8.85 -30.87 -6.01
C ASN A 218 9.25 -30.15 -4.72
N ILE A 219 8.31 -30.04 -3.76
CA ILE A 219 8.59 -29.45 -2.45
C ILE A 219 9.58 -30.34 -1.68
N ALA A 220 9.36 -31.67 -1.61
CA ALA A 220 10.25 -32.59 -0.91
C ALA A 220 11.68 -32.55 -1.48
N GLU A 221 11.83 -32.58 -2.81
CA GLU A 221 13.14 -32.47 -3.47
C GLU A 221 13.85 -31.16 -3.14
N ALA A 222 13.12 -30.03 -3.10
CA ALA A 222 13.69 -28.74 -2.75
C ALA A 222 14.12 -28.68 -1.27
N LEU A 223 13.40 -29.34 -0.36
CA LEU A 223 13.77 -29.43 1.06
C LEU A 223 15.02 -30.31 1.26
N GLU A 224 15.12 -31.44 0.56
CA GLU A 224 16.34 -32.23 0.58
C GLU A 224 17.56 -31.47 0.04
N TYR A 225 17.36 -30.67 -1.02
CA TYR A 225 18.40 -29.77 -1.52
C TYR A 225 18.83 -28.77 -0.46
N ALA A 226 17.88 -28.11 0.23
CA ALA A 226 18.16 -27.15 1.28
C ALA A 226 18.97 -27.77 2.43
N TYR A 227 18.61 -28.99 2.84
CA TYR A 227 19.35 -29.73 3.87
C TYR A 227 20.76 -30.11 3.41
N LYS A 228 20.91 -30.68 2.21
CA LYS A 228 22.21 -31.12 1.68
C LYS A 228 23.17 -29.97 1.42
N THR A 229 22.64 -28.81 0.97
CA THR A 229 23.47 -27.68 0.53
C THR A 229 23.79 -26.70 1.67
N TYR A 230 22.82 -26.45 2.55
CA TYR A 230 22.89 -25.41 3.58
C TYR A 230 22.74 -25.95 5.01
N GLY A 231 22.47 -27.23 5.19
CA GLY A 231 22.20 -27.79 6.52
C GLY A 231 20.82 -27.39 7.08
N LEU A 232 19.93 -26.81 6.27
CA LEU A 232 18.64 -26.33 6.73
C LEU A 232 17.69 -27.50 7.01
N ILE A 233 17.29 -27.66 8.26
CA ILE A 233 16.34 -28.70 8.66
C ILE A 233 14.91 -28.16 8.47
N PRO A 234 14.03 -28.84 7.71
CA PRO A 234 12.63 -28.45 7.56
C PRO A 234 11.85 -28.47 8.88
N VAL A 235 11.15 -27.37 9.18
CA VAL A 235 10.23 -27.27 10.32
C VAL A 235 8.82 -26.95 9.80
N PHE A 236 7.91 -27.89 9.94
CA PHE A 236 6.51 -27.74 9.52
C PHE A 236 5.70 -27.06 10.61
N VAL A 237 5.20 -25.85 10.32
CA VAL A 237 4.46 -25.00 11.25
C VAL A 237 3.01 -24.87 10.77
N PRO A 238 2.05 -25.63 11.33
CA PRO A 238 0.65 -25.53 10.95
C PRO A 238 0.04 -24.22 11.47
N ILE A 239 -0.56 -23.46 10.59
CA ILE A 239 -1.30 -22.23 10.93
C ILE A 239 -2.77 -22.54 11.26
N GLU A 240 -3.35 -23.55 10.62
CA GLU A 240 -4.69 -24.07 10.89
C GLU A 240 -4.59 -25.51 11.36
N TYR A 241 -4.39 -25.69 12.66
CA TYR A 241 -4.30 -26.99 13.29
C TYR A 241 -5.69 -27.63 13.45
N PRO A 242 -5.90 -28.92 13.19
CA PRO A 242 -4.93 -29.91 12.68
C PRO A 242 -4.87 -30.01 11.14
N ASN A 243 -5.61 -29.17 10.42
CA ASN A 243 -5.80 -29.33 8.97
C ASN A 243 -4.49 -29.26 8.17
N ASP A 244 -3.60 -28.32 8.52
CA ASP A 244 -2.33 -28.13 7.82
C ASP A 244 -1.33 -29.27 8.09
N CYS A 245 -1.48 -30.03 9.18
CA CYS A 245 -0.68 -31.21 9.45
C CYS A 245 -0.87 -32.30 8.39
N GLN A 246 -2.04 -32.36 7.72
CA GLN A 246 -2.28 -33.34 6.66
C GLN A 246 -1.45 -33.00 5.41
N ALA A 247 -1.34 -31.71 5.06
CA ALA A 247 -0.46 -31.29 3.98
C ALA A 247 1.02 -31.54 4.31
N ALA A 248 1.44 -31.22 5.54
CA ALA A 248 2.80 -31.48 6.01
C ALA A 248 3.17 -32.97 5.90
N LYS A 249 2.30 -33.89 6.37
CA LYS A 249 2.53 -35.33 6.31
C LYS A 249 2.77 -35.84 4.89
N LYS A 250 2.02 -35.37 3.91
CA LYS A 250 2.23 -35.78 2.51
C LYS A 250 3.63 -35.44 1.99
N VAL A 251 4.19 -34.31 2.39
CA VAL A 251 5.56 -33.93 2.03
C VAL A 251 6.55 -34.75 2.85
N ILE A 252 6.31 -34.93 4.15
CA ILE A 252 7.16 -35.71 5.06
C ILE A 252 7.30 -37.17 4.58
N ASP A 253 6.23 -37.79 4.08
CA ASP A 253 6.23 -39.14 3.53
C ASP A 253 7.17 -39.32 2.32
N LYS A 254 7.63 -38.22 1.72
CA LYS A 254 8.57 -38.18 0.59
C LYS A 254 9.98 -37.74 0.98
N LEU A 255 10.19 -37.27 2.22
CA LEU A 255 11.47 -36.77 2.68
C LEU A 255 12.43 -37.88 3.13
N ASN A 256 13.70 -37.71 2.75
CA ASN A 256 14.81 -38.54 3.22
C ASN A 256 15.82 -37.76 4.09
N CYS A 257 15.43 -36.59 4.62
CA CYS A 257 16.24 -35.80 5.53
C CYS A 257 15.53 -35.62 6.89
N PRO A 258 16.26 -35.22 7.96
CA PRO A 258 15.66 -34.89 9.24
C PRO A 258 14.64 -33.74 9.10
N TYR A 259 13.60 -33.73 9.91
CA TYR A 259 12.58 -32.69 9.97
C TYR A 259 11.97 -32.57 11.36
N TYR A 260 11.26 -31.45 11.60
CA TYR A 260 10.40 -31.26 12.76
C TYR A 260 8.97 -30.98 12.29
N LEU A 261 8.00 -31.56 12.97
CA LEU A 261 6.57 -31.28 12.75
C LEU A 261 5.95 -30.83 14.07
N ILE A 262 5.45 -29.61 14.10
CA ILE A 262 4.66 -29.11 15.22
C ILE A 262 3.28 -29.76 15.14
N SER A 263 3.01 -30.66 16.10
CA SER A 263 1.81 -31.51 16.12
C SER A 263 0.78 -31.08 17.16
N GLU A 264 0.85 -29.82 17.59
CA GLU A 264 -0.09 -29.21 18.53
C GLU A 264 -0.45 -27.79 18.10
N GLN A 265 -1.50 -27.24 18.68
CA GLN A 265 -1.92 -25.87 18.43
C GLN A 265 -1.13 -24.92 19.33
N LEU A 266 -0.25 -24.15 18.74
CA LEU A 266 0.49 -23.10 19.43
C LEU A 266 -0.38 -21.84 19.65
N GLU A 267 -0.04 -21.08 20.69
CA GLU A 267 -0.49 -19.70 20.82
C GLU A 267 0.17 -18.83 19.74
N ILE A 268 -0.42 -17.67 19.46
CA ILE A 268 0.01 -16.84 18.32
C ILE A 268 1.44 -16.33 18.49
N SER A 269 1.77 -15.81 19.69
CA SER A 269 3.13 -15.36 20.02
C SER A 269 4.16 -16.49 19.98
N GLU A 270 3.76 -17.72 20.29
CA GLU A 270 4.58 -18.91 20.16
C GLU A 270 4.84 -19.24 18.69
N THR A 271 3.80 -19.21 17.85
CA THR A 271 3.93 -19.40 16.39
C THR A 271 4.88 -18.37 15.78
N VAL A 272 4.70 -17.08 16.14
CA VAL A 272 5.58 -15.98 15.70
C VAL A 272 7.02 -16.25 16.13
N SER A 273 7.23 -16.68 17.40
CA SER A 273 8.57 -16.97 17.93
C SER A 273 9.24 -18.14 17.22
N VAL A 274 8.52 -19.21 16.92
CA VAL A 274 9.06 -20.31 16.13
C VAL A 274 9.48 -19.83 14.75
N LEU A 275 8.63 -19.06 14.05
CA LEU A 275 8.94 -18.57 12.71
C LEU A 275 10.09 -17.55 12.70
N ALA A 276 10.27 -16.78 13.77
CA ALA A 276 11.39 -15.84 13.93
C ALA A 276 12.77 -16.54 13.98
N HIS A 277 12.82 -17.81 14.40
CA HIS A 277 14.05 -18.61 14.44
C HIS A 277 14.42 -19.24 13.10
N MET A 278 13.58 -19.12 12.08
CA MET A 278 13.86 -19.68 10.76
C MET A 278 14.89 -18.85 10.00
N LYS A 279 15.75 -19.50 9.22
CA LYS A 279 16.67 -18.83 8.28
C LYS A 279 15.96 -18.39 7.01
N ALA A 280 14.97 -19.18 6.59
CA ALA A 280 14.09 -18.86 5.48
C ALA A 280 12.72 -19.53 5.70
N MET A 281 11.72 -19.09 4.95
CA MET A 281 10.35 -19.60 5.04
C MET A 281 9.78 -19.94 3.67
N ILE A 282 9.07 -21.06 3.55
CA ILE A 282 8.20 -21.37 2.41
C ILE A 282 6.75 -21.36 2.91
N GLY A 283 5.97 -20.38 2.46
CA GLY A 283 4.61 -20.16 2.94
C GLY A 283 3.56 -20.24 1.85
N MET A 284 2.54 -21.05 2.05
CA MET A 284 1.28 -21.03 1.31
C MET A 284 0.22 -20.22 2.07
N ARG A 285 0.29 -20.20 3.39
CA ARG A 285 -0.61 -19.44 4.26
C ARG A 285 -0.14 -17.99 4.38
N LEU A 286 -1.04 -17.04 4.14
CA LEU A 286 -0.71 -15.62 4.27
C LEU A 286 -0.11 -15.28 5.64
N HIS A 287 -0.73 -15.73 6.74
CA HIS A 287 -0.24 -15.40 8.08
C HIS A 287 1.12 -16.04 8.40
N SER A 288 1.45 -17.21 7.83
CA SER A 288 2.81 -17.77 7.98
C SER A 288 3.88 -16.87 7.36
N LEU A 289 3.55 -16.25 6.21
CA LEU A 289 4.44 -15.26 5.57
C LEU A 289 4.50 -13.96 6.35
N ILE A 290 3.35 -13.44 6.81
CA ILE A 290 3.30 -12.21 7.63
C ILE A 290 4.20 -12.35 8.86
N PHE A 291 4.05 -13.44 9.63
CA PHE A 291 4.82 -13.68 10.86
C PHE A 291 6.31 -13.86 10.61
N ALA A 292 6.69 -14.50 9.50
CA ALA A 292 8.09 -14.62 9.12
C ALA A 292 8.68 -13.28 8.69
N VAL A 293 7.98 -12.54 7.82
CA VAL A 293 8.42 -11.25 7.28
C VAL A 293 8.54 -10.19 8.36
N GLU A 294 7.61 -10.13 9.32
CA GLU A 294 7.67 -9.23 10.48
C GLU A 294 9.00 -9.35 11.23
N ASN A 295 9.55 -10.55 11.30
CA ASN A 295 10.82 -10.85 11.94
C ASN A 295 12.03 -10.78 10.98
N GLY A 296 11.85 -10.24 9.78
CA GLY A 296 12.90 -10.10 8.78
C GLY A 296 13.39 -11.43 8.20
N VAL A 297 12.58 -12.48 8.26
CA VAL A 297 12.90 -13.80 7.71
C VAL A 297 12.65 -13.82 6.21
N PRO A 298 13.68 -14.10 5.38
CA PRO A 298 13.51 -14.26 3.94
C PRO A 298 12.47 -15.33 3.61
N SER A 299 11.48 -14.98 2.77
CA SER A 299 10.31 -15.83 2.57
C SER A 299 10.03 -16.10 1.09
N ILE A 300 9.56 -17.28 0.80
CA ILE A 300 9.11 -17.74 -0.52
C ILE A 300 7.60 -17.98 -0.42
N GLY A 301 6.82 -17.21 -1.16
CA GLY A 301 5.37 -17.41 -1.21
C GLY A 301 4.97 -18.37 -2.30
N VAL A 302 4.32 -19.47 -1.94
CA VAL A 302 3.72 -20.41 -2.89
C VAL A 302 2.22 -20.15 -2.93
N SER A 303 1.82 -19.34 -3.89
CA SER A 303 0.45 -18.82 -4.01
C SER A 303 -0.51 -19.82 -4.63
N TYR A 304 -1.71 -19.86 -4.07
CA TYR A 304 -2.89 -20.52 -4.61
C TYR A 304 -4.09 -19.56 -4.67
N ASP A 305 -3.92 -18.34 -4.14
CA ASP A 305 -4.93 -17.28 -4.21
C ASP A 305 -4.27 -15.88 -4.24
N MET A 306 -5.04 -14.87 -4.60
CA MET A 306 -4.56 -13.48 -4.79
C MET A 306 -4.06 -12.82 -3.50
N LYS A 307 -4.29 -13.39 -2.30
CA LYS A 307 -3.89 -12.79 -1.02
C LYS A 307 -2.38 -12.84 -0.80
N VAL A 308 -1.77 -13.97 -1.13
CA VAL A 308 -0.31 -14.15 -1.06
C VAL A 308 0.36 -13.26 -2.11
N ASP A 309 -0.20 -13.21 -3.33
CA ASP A 309 0.28 -12.36 -4.41
C ASP A 309 0.26 -10.88 -4.01
N GLY A 310 -0.89 -10.41 -3.51
CA GLY A 310 -1.09 -9.03 -3.08
C GLY A 310 -0.14 -8.65 -1.95
N PHE A 311 0.05 -9.53 -0.97
CA PHE A 311 0.95 -9.30 0.15
C PHE A 311 2.40 -9.12 -0.31
N LEU A 312 2.96 -10.09 -1.05
CA LEU A 312 4.35 -10.02 -1.50
C LEU A 312 4.60 -8.82 -2.44
N LYS A 313 3.63 -8.48 -3.29
CA LYS A 313 3.70 -7.27 -4.11
C LYS A 313 3.70 -5.99 -3.28
N SER A 314 2.88 -5.92 -2.22
CA SER A 314 2.76 -4.72 -1.38
C SER A 314 4.04 -4.39 -0.61
N ILE A 315 4.87 -5.40 -0.32
CA ILE A 315 6.15 -5.25 0.37
C ILE A 315 7.37 -5.24 -0.57
N GLY A 316 7.15 -5.12 -1.89
CA GLY A 316 8.23 -5.09 -2.88
C GLY A 316 8.96 -6.42 -3.09
N CYS A 317 8.37 -7.55 -2.67
CA CYS A 317 8.96 -8.89 -2.75
C CYS A 317 8.22 -9.80 -3.76
N ALA A 318 7.67 -9.24 -4.83
CA ALA A 318 6.95 -10.00 -5.87
C ALA A 318 7.82 -11.06 -6.56
N ASP A 319 9.12 -10.89 -6.55
CA ASP A 319 10.13 -11.81 -7.08
C ASP A 319 10.32 -13.08 -6.24
N ALA A 320 9.79 -13.13 -5.02
CA ALA A 320 9.73 -14.32 -4.15
C ALA A 320 8.43 -15.13 -4.32
N LEU A 321 7.59 -14.78 -5.31
CA LEU A 321 6.30 -15.41 -5.56
C LEU A 321 6.42 -16.56 -6.56
N LEU A 322 5.90 -17.72 -6.18
CA LEU A 322 5.68 -18.89 -7.04
C LEU A 322 4.20 -19.27 -7.00
N HIS A 323 3.71 -19.95 -8.05
CA HIS A 323 2.32 -20.42 -8.09
C HIS A 323 2.27 -21.93 -7.94
N ILE A 324 1.38 -22.44 -7.08
CA ILE A 324 1.28 -23.86 -6.73
C ILE A 324 1.03 -24.76 -7.96
N GLU A 325 0.29 -24.27 -8.94
CA GLU A 325 -0.06 -25.02 -10.16
C GLU A 325 1.13 -25.25 -11.11
N SER A 326 2.23 -24.51 -10.96
CA SER A 326 3.39 -24.56 -11.85
C SER A 326 4.73 -24.63 -11.11
N VAL A 327 4.71 -24.77 -9.79
CA VAL A 327 5.93 -24.80 -8.97
C VAL A 327 6.74 -26.05 -9.29
N THR A 328 8.05 -25.87 -9.48
CA THR A 328 9.01 -26.95 -9.70
C THR A 328 10.08 -26.94 -8.61
N ALA A 329 10.71 -28.09 -8.39
CA ALA A 329 11.82 -28.21 -7.43
C ALA A 329 12.93 -27.19 -7.75
N ARG A 330 13.30 -27.05 -9.03
CA ARG A 330 14.34 -26.10 -9.47
C ARG A 330 13.99 -24.64 -9.15
N GLN A 331 12.73 -24.25 -9.29
CA GLN A 331 12.30 -22.89 -8.91
C GLN A 331 12.41 -22.66 -7.42
N LEU A 332 11.98 -23.63 -6.60
CA LEU A 332 12.12 -23.56 -5.13
C LEU A 332 13.58 -23.53 -4.72
N GLN A 333 14.44 -24.39 -5.28
CA GLN A 333 15.88 -24.40 -5.02
C GLN A 333 16.51 -23.04 -5.31
N LYS A 334 16.22 -22.43 -6.47
CA LYS A 334 16.69 -21.10 -6.83
C LYS A 334 16.25 -20.02 -5.84
N GLN A 335 15.01 -20.11 -5.34
CA GLN A 335 14.52 -19.15 -4.35
C GLN A 335 15.16 -19.38 -2.98
N ILE A 336 15.42 -20.65 -2.59
CA ILE A 336 16.17 -20.99 -1.37
C ILE A 336 17.58 -20.42 -1.45
N ASP A 337 18.30 -20.65 -2.56
CA ASP A 337 19.65 -20.07 -2.78
C ASP A 337 19.66 -18.56 -2.61
N ARG A 338 18.62 -17.91 -3.09
CA ARG A 338 18.44 -16.46 -2.97
C ARG A 338 18.22 -16.05 -1.52
N CYS A 339 17.34 -16.74 -0.78
CA CYS A 339 17.09 -16.45 0.63
C CYS A 339 18.35 -16.54 1.50
N MET A 340 19.33 -17.35 1.09
CA MET A 340 20.60 -17.51 1.81
C MET A 340 21.61 -16.39 1.53
N GLN A 341 21.33 -15.48 0.59
CA GLN A 341 22.21 -14.33 0.31
C GLN A 341 22.07 -13.25 1.39
N VAL A 342 23.19 -12.68 1.83
CA VAL A 342 23.22 -11.67 2.89
C VAL A 342 22.35 -10.43 2.55
N GLN A 343 22.35 -10.02 1.28
CA GLN A 343 21.57 -8.87 0.79
C GLN A 343 20.06 -9.08 0.91
N GLU A 344 19.58 -10.32 0.74
CA GLU A 344 18.15 -10.61 0.89
C GLU A 344 17.67 -10.37 2.32
N ARG A 345 18.44 -10.75 3.33
CA ARG A 345 18.04 -10.51 4.72
C ARG A 345 17.80 -9.04 5.03
N SER A 346 18.65 -8.15 4.50
CA SER A 346 18.47 -6.69 4.63
C SER A 346 17.19 -6.21 3.95
N LYS A 347 16.87 -6.74 2.76
CA LYS A 347 15.62 -6.43 2.04
C LYS A 347 14.38 -6.81 2.86
N TRP A 348 14.38 -8.00 3.46
CA TRP A 348 13.25 -8.47 4.28
C TRP A 348 13.12 -7.70 5.60
N GLN A 349 14.22 -7.26 6.20
CA GLN A 349 14.20 -6.35 7.35
C GLN A 349 13.59 -4.99 7.00
N GLN A 350 13.90 -4.43 5.83
CA GLN A 350 13.28 -3.20 5.34
C GLN A 350 11.77 -3.40 5.10
N ALA A 351 11.38 -4.53 4.53
CA ALA A 351 9.97 -4.88 4.35
C ALA A 351 9.21 -4.98 5.69
N ALA A 352 9.83 -5.59 6.72
CA ALA A 352 9.29 -5.64 8.07
C ALA A 352 9.07 -4.24 8.67
N GLN A 353 10.06 -3.35 8.54
CA GLN A 353 9.96 -1.97 9.03
C GLN A 353 8.86 -1.18 8.31
N LEU A 354 8.73 -1.36 7.01
CA LEU A 354 7.65 -0.76 6.22
C LEU A 354 6.28 -1.22 6.74
N LEU A 355 6.10 -2.52 6.93
CA LEU A 355 4.84 -3.10 7.42
C LEU A 355 4.47 -2.57 8.81
N THR A 356 5.42 -2.48 9.73
CA THR A 356 5.21 -1.93 11.08
C THR A 356 4.76 -0.46 11.02
N ASN A 357 5.39 0.34 10.15
CA ASN A 357 5.00 1.74 9.96
C ASN A 357 3.59 1.88 9.37
N GLU A 358 3.23 1.04 8.40
CA GLU A 358 1.90 1.04 7.80
C GLU A 358 0.84 0.53 8.77
N GLU A 359 1.15 -0.50 9.58
CA GLU A 359 0.25 -1.06 10.57
C GLU A 359 -0.13 -0.04 11.65
N SER A 360 0.82 0.71 12.19
CA SER A 360 0.58 1.72 13.24
C SER A 360 -0.47 2.77 12.86
N LYS A 361 -0.75 2.95 11.58
CA LYS A 361 -1.81 3.83 11.09
C LYS A 361 -3.21 3.31 11.44
N ASN A 362 -3.39 1.99 11.65
CA ASN A 362 -4.66 1.42 12.08
C ASN A 362 -5.08 2.00 13.44
N LEU A 363 -4.21 1.92 14.43
CA LEU A 363 -4.44 2.46 15.78
C LEU A 363 -4.60 3.99 15.77
N HIS A 364 -3.80 4.68 14.95
CA HIS A 364 -3.88 6.13 14.82
C HIS A 364 -5.25 6.59 14.32
N GLU A 365 -5.81 5.92 13.31
CA GLU A 365 -7.14 6.24 12.78
C GLU A 365 -8.26 5.85 13.76
N ALA A 366 -8.12 4.76 14.51
CA ALA A 366 -9.06 4.42 15.58
C ALA A 366 -9.07 5.48 16.68
N ARG A 367 -7.89 5.99 17.08
CA ARG A 367 -7.74 7.09 18.05
C ARG A 367 -8.43 8.36 17.56
N LYS A 368 -8.19 8.77 16.32
CA LYS A 368 -8.86 9.93 15.71
C LYS A 368 -10.38 9.77 15.67
N LEU A 369 -10.84 8.57 15.35
CA LEU A 369 -12.26 8.29 15.27
C LEU A 369 -12.93 8.38 16.63
N LEU A 370 -12.30 7.89 17.71
CA LEU A 370 -12.85 7.90 19.07
C LEU A 370 -12.82 9.30 19.71
N HIS A 371 -11.70 9.98 19.64
CA HIS A 371 -11.52 11.23 20.39
C HIS A 371 -11.87 12.50 19.59
N GLY A 372 -12.33 12.37 18.34
CA GLY A 372 -12.41 13.47 17.39
C GLY A 372 -11.00 13.94 17.01
N ALA A 373 -10.86 14.87 16.10
CA ALA A 373 -9.61 15.60 15.96
C ALA A 373 -9.43 16.46 17.21
N CYS A 374 -8.81 15.92 18.25
CA CYS A 374 -8.40 16.71 19.43
C CYS A 374 -7.39 17.76 18.95
N THR A 375 -7.91 18.96 18.71
CA THR A 375 -7.13 20.17 18.86
C THR A 375 -6.82 20.31 20.34
N HIS A 376 -5.52 20.28 20.68
CA HIS A 376 -4.93 20.59 21.98
C HIS A 376 -5.13 19.58 23.11
N GLN A 377 -4.08 18.75 23.33
CA GLN A 377 -3.43 18.62 24.64
C GLN A 377 -2.37 17.53 24.61
N SER A 378 -1.16 17.89 24.20
CA SER A 378 0.09 17.29 24.67
C SER A 378 1.21 18.34 24.60
N ASN A 379 0.98 19.48 25.25
CA ASN A 379 2.01 20.46 25.55
C ASN A 379 2.10 20.63 27.07
N GLN A 380 2.57 19.58 27.76
CA GLN A 380 3.13 19.72 29.10
C GLN A 380 4.15 18.62 29.35
N ALA A 381 5.26 18.67 28.64
CA ALA A 381 6.55 18.11 29.07
C ALA A 381 7.62 18.53 28.03
N SER A 382 7.99 19.79 28.04
CA SER A 382 9.30 20.33 27.60
C SER A 382 9.24 21.84 27.48
N GLU A 383 8.90 22.54 28.57
CA GLU A 383 9.40 23.91 28.76
C GLU A 383 10.87 23.82 29.16
N GLY A 384 11.74 23.88 28.18
CA GLY A 384 13.16 23.85 28.43
C GLY A 384 14.01 23.52 27.23
N GLN A 385 13.68 24.05 26.05
CA GLN A 385 14.62 24.28 24.95
C GLN A 385 13.91 24.97 23.77
N LYS A 386 13.59 26.25 23.94
CA LYS A 386 13.34 27.16 22.81
C LYS A 386 14.69 27.49 22.15
N THR A 387 15.22 26.55 21.38
CA THR A 387 16.14 26.87 20.30
C THR A 387 15.27 27.21 19.09
N MET A 388 15.50 28.36 18.46
CA MET A 388 14.81 28.85 17.27
C MET A 388 14.80 27.77 16.16
N ARG A 389 13.72 27.00 16.02
CA ARG A 389 13.47 26.23 14.80
C ARG A 389 13.06 27.24 13.73
N GLN A 390 13.92 27.46 12.76
CA GLN A 390 13.57 28.14 11.52
C GLN A 390 12.36 27.40 10.91
N GLN A 391 11.24 28.09 10.81
CA GLN A 391 10.02 27.54 10.22
C GLN A 391 10.30 27.18 8.75
N LYS A 392 10.19 25.89 8.40
CA LYS A 392 10.40 25.44 7.01
C LYS A 392 9.40 26.12 6.09
N LYS A 393 9.85 26.50 4.89
CA LYS A 393 8.94 27.04 3.86
C LYS A 393 8.06 25.92 3.32
N ARG A 394 6.79 26.21 3.08
CA ARG A 394 5.77 25.30 2.60
C ARG A 394 5.56 25.43 1.10
N ILE A 395 5.59 24.30 0.39
CA ILE A 395 5.45 24.24 -1.07
C ILE A 395 4.30 23.31 -1.45
N ALA A 396 3.39 23.77 -2.33
CA ALA A 396 2.39 22.92 -2.97
C ALA A 396 2.76 22.71 -4.44
N ILE A 397 2.82 21.47 -4.90
CA ILE A 397 3.12 21.12 -6.30
C ILE A 397 1.91 20.41 -6.90
N PHE A 398 1.46 20.86 -8.07
CA PHE A 398 0.33 20.28 -8.80
C PHE A 398 0.83 19.61 -10.09
N GLN A 399 0.55 18.31 -10.24
CA GLN A 399 0.88 17.51 -11.41
C GLN A 399 -0.31 16.63 -11.79
N SER A 400 -0.51 16.36 -13.08
CA SER A 400 -1.65 15.55 -13.54
C SER A 400 -1.60 14.12 -13.04
N ASP A 401 -0.47 13.48 -13.22
CA ASP A 401 -0.23 12.05 -13.00
C ASP A 401 1.27 11.78 -12.82
N LEU A 402 1.59 10.53 -12.46
CA LEU A 402 2.97 10.02 -12.46
C LEU A 402 3.12 8.81 -13.41
N HIS A 403 2.45 8.86 -14.56
CA HIS A 403 2.63 7.86 -15.63
C HIS A 403 4.01 7.98 -16.29
N VAL A 404 4.33 7.05 -17.21
CA VAL A 404 5.58 7.07 -17.96
C VAL A 404 5.73 8.39 -18.73
N GLY A 405 6.74 9.19 -18.36
CA GLY A 405 7.03 10.44 -19.03
C GLY A 405 8.16 11.24 -18.41
N GLY A 406 8.81 12.08 -19.21
CA GLY A 406 9.97 12.87 -18.76
C GLY A 406 9.61 13.94 -17.72
N ILE A 407 8.41 14.55 -17.80
CA ILE A 407 7.94 15.53 -16.82
C ILE A 407 7.72 14.84 -15.46
N GLN A 408 7.08 13.67 -15.49
CA GLN A 408 6.79 12.87 -14.31
C GLN A 408 8.07 12.36 -13.65
N LYS A 409 9.03 11.81 -14.41
CA LYS A 409 10.35 11.40 -13.87
C LYS A 409 11.10 12.60 -13.29
N SER A 410 11.03 13.78 -13.92
CA SER A 410 11.64 14.99 -13.38
C SER A 410 11.06 15.40 -12.02
N LEU A 411 9.73 15.25 -11.84
CA LEU A 411 9.10 15.51 -10.53
C LEU A 411 9.54 14.47 -9.49
N VAL A 412 9.58 13.19 -9.84
CA VAL A 412 10.06 12.12 -8.92
C VAL A 412 11.50 12.40 -8.50
N ASN A 413 12.39 12.70 -9.45
CA ASN A 413 13.77 13.04 -9.13
C ASN A 413 13.87 14.30 -8.23
N LEU A 414 13.03 15.31 -8.45
CA LEU A 414 12.96 16.47 -7.57
C LEU A 414 12.55 16.10 -6.14
N MET A 415 11.55 15.23 -5.99
CA MET A 415 11.07 14.76 -4.69
C MET A 415 12.09 13.91 -3.93
N SER A 416 13.03 13.27 -4.61
CA SER A 416 14.08 12.44 -4.01
C SER A 416 15.28 13.23 -3.50
N LEU A 417 15.42 14.51 -3.89
CA LEU A 417 16.55 15.36 -3.48
C LEU A 417 16.59 15.60 -1.97
N GLU A 418 17.76 15.45 -1.35
CA GLU A 418 18.02 15.85 0.04
C GLU A 418 17.73 17.34 0.32
N ALA A 419 17.88 18.18 -0.69
CA ALA A 419 17.57 19.60 -0.58
C ALA A 419 16.09 19.87 -0.22
N MET A 420 15.19 18.91 -0.53
CA MET A 420 13.77 19.00 -0.19
C MET A 420 13.52 18.88 1.32
N ASP A 421 14.46 18.34 2.10
CA ASP A 421 14.34 18.27 3.56
C ASP A 421 14.25 19.65 4.25
N LYS A 422 14.61 20.71 3.54
CA LYS A 422 14.51 22.09 4.01
C LYS A 422 13.10 22.68 3.89
N TYR A 423 12.17 21.95 3.24
CA TYR A 423 10.84 22.42 2.91
C TYR A 423 9.78 21.45 3.42
N ASP A 424 8.57 21.95 3.69
CA ASP A 424 7.37 21.12 3.87
C ASP A 424 6.64 21.08 2.52
N VAL A 425 6.54 19.91 1.91
CA VAL A 425 6.07 19.75 0.52
C VAL A 425 4.84 18.88 0.45
N ASP A 426 3.78 19.43 -0.15
CA ASP A 426 2.56 18.72 -0.50
C ASP A 426 2.47 18.62 -2.03
N VAL A 427 2.36 17.39 -2.55
CA VAL A 427 2.18 17.12 -3.99
C VAL A 427 0.75 16.71 -4.25
N TYR A 428 0.07 17.42 -5.15
CA TYR A 428 -1.32 17.16 -5.52
C TYR A 428 -1.38 16.53 -6.92
N LEU A 429 -1.86 15.30 -6.99
CA LEU A 429 -2.05 14.54 -8.24
C LEU A 429 -3.54 14.42 -8.57
N PHE A 430 -3.85 14.32 -9.86
CA PHE A 430 -5.21 14.18 -10.39
C PHE A 430 -5.49 12.78 -10.93
N ASP A 431 -4.46 11.94 -11.02
CA ASP A 431 -4.55 10.52 -11.31
C ASP A 431 -3.80 9.73 -10.23
N ARG A 432 -4.26 8.53 -9.97
CA ARG A 432 -3.67 7.65 -8.94
C ARG A 432 -2.74 6.59 -9.51
N ASP A 433 -2.73 6.45 -10.82
CA ASP A 433 -1.81 5.53 -11.48
C ASP A 433 -0.39 6.10 -11.44
N VAL A 434 0.49 5.36 -10.77
CA VAL A 434 1.89 5.71 -10.59
C VAL A 434 2.73 4.64 -11.28
N PHE A 435 3.56 5.06 -12.22
CA PHE A 435 4.48 4.17 -12.93
C PHE A 435 5.85 4.06 -12.24
N PHE A 436 6.31 5.17 -11.64
CA PHE A 436 7.63 5.23 -11.03
C PHE A 436 7.63 4.65 -9.63
N ASP A 437 8.75 4.04 -9.25
CA ASP A 437 9.02 3.73 -7.85
C ASP A 437 9.15 5.04 -7.05
N LEU A 438 8.42 5.14 -5.96
CA LEU A 438 8.42 6.28 -5.05
C LEU A 438 9.15 6.00 -3.74
N SER A 439 9.88 4.88 -3.65
CA SER A 439 10.65 4.50 -2.44
C SER A 439 11.71 5.54 -2.07
N ASP A 440 12.29 6.20 -3.06
CA ASP A 440 13.39 7.15 -2.90
C ASP A 440 12.94 8.59 -2.64
N ILE A 441 11.64 8.89 -2.70
CA ILE A 441 11.16 10.23 -2.37
C ILE A 441 11.34 10.52 -0.88
N ARG A 442 11.58 11.78 -0.54
CA ARG A 442 11.80 12.18 0.86
C ARG A 442 10.57 11.88 1.71
N PRO A 443 10.71 11.22 2.88
CA PRO A 443 9.58 10.66 3.65
C PRO A 443 8.62 11.72 4.22
N HIS A 444 9.01 12.98 4.28
CA HIS A 444 8.14 14.08 4.73
C HIS A 444 7.27 14.68 3.62
N ILE A 445 7.52 14.34 2.34
CA ILE A 445 6.70 14.78 1.22
C ILE A 445 5.37 14.04 1.23
N GLN A 446 4.26 14.77 1.24
CA GLN A 446 2.93 14.20 1.25
C GLN A 446 2.29 14.26 -0.13
N ILE A 447 1.83 13.10 -0.63
CA ILE A 447 1.12 13.02 -1.91
C ILE A 447 -0.38 12.95 -1.65
N HIS A 448 -1.11 13.91 -2.23
CA HIS A 448 -2.56 14.05 -2.13
C HIS A 448 -3.20 13.84 -3.50
N TYR A 449 -4.38 13.24 -3.52
CA TYR A 449 -5.11 12.99 -4.76
C TYR A 449 -6.36 13.86 -4.84
N LEU A 450 -6.45 14.67 -5.88
CA LEU A 450 -7.61 15.49 -6.19
C LEU A 450 -8.41 14.87 -7.35
N LYS A 451 -9.68 15.21 -7.43
CA LYS A 451 -10.51 14.77 -8.55
C LYS A 451 -10.21 15.61 -9.79
N ALA A 452 -9.74 14.96 -10.85
CA ALA A 452 -9.54 15.62 -12.14
C ALA A 452 -10.83 16.23 -12.69
N PHE A 453 -10.69 17.29 -13.47
CA PHE A 453 -11.81 17.82 -14.23
C PHE A 453 -12.28 16.81 -15.28
N PRO A 454 -13.60 16.71 -15.55
CA PRO A 454 -14.10 15.91 -16.65
C PRO A 454 -13.45 16.30 -17.99
N TYR A 455 -13.25 15.33 -18.86
CA TYR A 455 -12.52 15.52 -20.13
C TYR A 455 -13.02 16.71 -20.98
N TYR A 456 -14.33 16.98 -20.96
CA TYR A 456 -14.93 18.09 -21.71
C TYR A 456 -14.54 19.48 -21.18
N PHE A 457 -13.97 19.58 -19.96
CA PHE A 457 -13.43 20.86 -19.46
C PHE A 457 -12.23 21.38 -20.26
N ARG A 458 -11.58 20.53 -21.06
CA ARG A 458 -10.49 20.94 -21.95
C ARG A 458 -10.90 21.97 -23.00
N ILE A 459 -12.20 22.02 -23.35
CA ILE A 459 -12.79 22.99 -24.28
C ILE A 459 -13.62 24.05 -23.56
N VAL A 460 -13.50 24.15 -22.24
CA VAL A 460 -14.10 25.27 -21.48
C VAL A 460 -13.02 26.34 -21.28
N PRO A 461 -13.31 27.64 -21.60
CA PRO A 461 -12.35 28.71 -21.37
C PRO A 461 -11.91 28.77 -19.90
N PHE A 462 -10.60 28.85 -19.66
CA PHE A 462 -10.04 28.81 -18.30
C PHE A 462 -10.59 29.93 -17.40
N GLY A 463 -10.88 31.09 -17.97
CA GLY A 463 -11.53 32.17 -17.23
C GLY A 463 -12.94 31.84 -16.72
N ALA A 464 -13.68 30.97 -17.44
CA ALA A 464 -14.98 30.46 -16.99
C ALA A 464 -14.80 29.41 -15.88
N ILE A 465 -13.82 28.49 -16.02
CA ILE A 465 -13.48 27.54 -14.98
C ILE A 465 -13.18 28.25 -13.65
N MET A 466 -12.35 29.29 -13.68
CA MET A 466 -11.99 30.07 -12.49
C MET A 466 -13.18 30.76 -11.81
N LYS A 467 -14.26 31.04 -12.54
CA LYS A 467 -15.45 31.71 -11.99
C LYS A 467 -16.52 30.74 -11.50
N LEU A 468 -16.68 29.61 -12.17
CA LEU A 468 -17.84 28.72 -12.01
C LEU A 468 -17.51 27.47 -11.17
N MET A 469 -16.25 27.04 -11.14
CA MET A 469 -15.89 25.84 -10.41
C MET A 469 -15.65 26.10 -8.93
N PRO A 470 -16.18 25.23 -8.05
CA PRO A 470 -15.83 25.28 -6.63
C PRO A 470 -14.34 24.98 -6.46
N ARG A 471 -13.74 25.59 -5.45
CA ARG A 471 -12.33 25.30 -5.10
C ARG A 471 -12.17 23.86 -4.67
N PHE A 472 -11.01 23.28 -4.96
CA PHE A 472 -10.64 21.98 -4.43
C PHE A 472 -10.56 22.04 -2.90
N GLN A 473 -10.83 20.91 -2.25
CA GLN A 473 -10.54 20.73 -0.84
C GLN A 473 -9.06 20.34 -0.71
N PHE A 474 -8.26 21.22 -0.12
CA PHE A 474 -6.85 20.99 0.11
C PHE A 474 -6.62 20.38 1.49
N ALA A 475 -5.50 19.68 1.67
CA ALA A 475 -5.12 19.04 2.91
C ALA A 475 -4.93 20.03 4.07
N THR A 476 -4.69 21.29 3.76
CA THR A 476 -4.48 22.36 4.75
C THR A 476 -5.17 23.65 4.35
N THR A 477 -5.57 24.44 5.34
CA THR A 477 -6.06 25.81 5.17
C THR A 477 -4.96 26.85 5.36
N GLU A 478 -3.81 26.45 5.92
CA GLU A 478 -2.65 27.34 6.08
C GLU A 478 -2.01 27.66 4.73
N PRO A 479 -1.60 28.92 4.50
CA PRO A 479 -1.04 29.33 3.23
C PRO A 479 0.34 28.72 2.97
N TYR A 480 0.57 28.26 1.74
CA TYR A 480 1.88 27.89 1.24
C TYR A 480 2.72 29.12 0.92
N ASP A 481 4.04 29.00 1.01
CA ASP A 481 4.94 30.05 0.52
C ASP A 481 4.93 30.08 -1.01
N VAL A 482 4.88 28.88 -1.64
CA VAL A 482 4.85 28.76 -3.10
C VAL A 482 3.85 27.66 -3.51
N ALA A 483 3.03 27.94 -4.53
CA ALA A 483 2.22 26.95 -5.25
C ALA A 483 2.71 26.82 -6.68
N ILE A 484 2.95 25.61 -7.15
CA ILE A 484 3.57 25.30 -8.44
C ILE A 484 2.62 24.50 -9.32
N ASP A 485 2.26 25.00 -10.51
CA ASP A 485 1.74 24.18 -11.61
C ASP A 485 2.93 23.54 -12.33
N PHE A 486 3.20 22.27 -12.03
CA PHE A 486 4.33 21.54 -12.62
C PHE A 486 3.99 20.91 -13.98
N SER A 487 2.71 20.71 -14.26
CA SER A 487 2.25 20.10 -15.52
C SER A 487 2.26 21.04 -16.73
N ASN A 488 1.98 22.29 -16.52
CA ASN A 488 1.71 23.38 -17.48
C ASN A 488 0.62 23.12 -18.56
N TYR A 489 0.21 21.88 -18.78
CA TYR A 489 -0.75 21.52 -19.84
C TYR A 489 -2.19 21.42 -19.35
N GLN A 490 -2.39 20.91 -18.16
CA GLN A 490 -3.71 20.60 -17.63
C GLN A 490 -4.35 21.84 -17.00
N GLN A 491 -5.66 21.96 -17.16
CA GLN A 491 -6.40 23.09 -16.58
C GLN A 491 -6.65 22.91 -15.08
N ASP A 492 -6.80 21.65 -14.62
CA ASP A 492 -6.97 21.30 -13.21
C ASP A 492 -5.72 21.59 -12.39
N CYS A 493 -4.52 21.29 -12.88
CA CYS A 493 -3.26 21.64 -12.21
C CYS A 493 -3.12 23.15 -12.04
N ALA A 494 -3.37 23.92 -13.12
CA ALA A 494 -3.34 25.37 -13.05
C ALA A 494 -4.41 25.92 -12.09
N PHE A 495 -5.61 25.35 -12.11
CA PHE A 495 -6.70 25.74 -11.21
C PHE A 495 -6.34 25.46 -9.75
N GLY A 496 -5.75 24.30 -9.46
CA GLY A 496 -5.27 23.93 -8.13
C GLY A 496 -4.23 24.92 -7.62
N ALA A 497 -3.17 25.17 -8.39
CA ALA A 497 -2.10 26.09 -8.04
C ALA A 497 -2.58 27.54 -7.85
N LEU A 498 -3.62 27.96 -8.60
CA LEU A 498 -4.19 29.31 -8.50
C LEU A 498 -5.20 29.47 -7.35
N THR A 499 -5.82 28.38 -6.88
CA THR A 499 -6.89 28.42 -5.87
C THR A 499 -6.44 27.98 -4.48
N VAL A 500 -5.34 27.24 -4.35
CA VAL A 500 -4.75 26.93 -3.05
C VAL A 500 -4.26 28.23 -2.36
N PRO A 501 -4.42 28.35 -1.04
CA PRO A 501 -3.85 29.49 -0.32
C PRO A 501 -2.32 29.50 -0.47
N ALA A 502 -1.76 30.49 -1.18
CA ALA A 502 -0.32 30.60 -1.40
C ALA A 502 0.12 32.05 -1.58
N LYS A 503 1.34 32.38 -1.10
CA LYS A 503 1.97 33.71 -1.23
C LYS A 503 2.45 33.97 -2.66
N LYS A 504 3.05 32.94 -3.30
CA LYS A 504 3.56 32.99 -4.68
C LYS A 504 2.97 31.87 -5.51
N ARG A 505 2.81 32.12 -6.81
CA ARG A 505 2.30 31.15 -7.78
C ARG A 505 3.25 31.06 -8.96
N VAL A 506 3.76 29.85 -9.20
CA VAL A 506 4.77 29.56 -10.20
C VAL A 506 4.22 28.54 -11.19
N MET A 507 4.53 28.71 -12.46
CA MET A 507 4.24 27.71 -13.49
C MET A 507 5.56 27.18 -14.07
N TRP A 508 5.67 25.86 -14.21
CA TRP A 508 6.85 25.21 -14.77
C TRP A 508 6.63 24.86 -16.24
N ILE A 509 7.51 25.33 -17.11
CA ILE A 509 7.41 25.23 -18.57
C ILE A 509 8.38 24.16 -19.06
N HIS A 510 7.85 23.09 -19.67
CA HIS A 510 8.63 21.92 -20.09
C HIS A 510 8.88 21.82 -21.59
N ASN A 511 8.25 22.67 -22.42
CA ASN A 511 8.30 22.53 -23.88
C ASN A 511 8.37 23.89 -24.57
N ASP A 512 8.91 23.87 -25.80
CA ASP A 512 8.76 24.99 -26.74
C ASP A 512 7.28 25.10 -27.18
N MET A 513 6.63 26.17 -26.74
CA MET A 513 5.20 26.40 -27.02
C MET A 513 4.96 26.88 -28.47
N GLU A 514 5.92 27.54 -29.10
CA GLU A 514 5.79 27.97 -30.49
C GLU A 514 5.84 26.76 -31.44
N ILE A 515 6.82 25.87 -31.25
CA ILE A 515 6.95 24.66 -32.04
C ILE A 515 5.69 23.81 -31.86
N LYS A 516 5.29 23.58 -30.61
CA LYS A 516 4.12 22.75 -30.32
C LYS A 516 2.82 23.33 -30.90
N TYR A 517 2.64 24.64 -30.86
CA TYR A 517 1.49 25.29 -31.46
C TYR A 517 1.52 25.18 -33.00
N ARG A 518 2.69 25.27 -33.60
CA ARG A 518 2.85 25.16 -35.06
C ARG A 518 2.57 23.73 -35.55
N GLU A 519 3.06 22.76 -34.87
CA GLU A 519 3.06 21.35 -35.34
C GLU A 519 1.83 20.57 -34.90
N GLU A 520 1.31 20.80 -33.68
CA GLU A 520 0.19 20.04 -33.14
C GLU A 520 -1.17 20.73 -33.37
N LYS A 521 -1.96 20.25 -34.33
CA LYS A 521 -3.32 20.78 -34.60
C LYS A 521 -4.22 20.77 -33.35
N LYS A 522 -4.17 19.71 -32.57
CA LYS A 522 -4.95 19.57 -31.33
C LYS A 522 -4.56 20.63 -30.29
N TYR A 523 -3.26 20.86 -30.11
CA TYR A 523 -2.76 21.88 -29.18
C TYR A 523 -3.19 23.27 -29.60
N ARG A 524 -3.14 23.55 -30.90
CA ARG A 524 -3.58 24.83 -31.49
C ARG A 524 -5.06 25.16 -31.21
N ILE A 525 -5.94 24.15 -31.33
CA ILE A 525 -7.36 24.29 -31.03
C ILE A 525 -7.55 24.50 -29.51
N LEU A 526 -6.89 23.72 -28.70
CA LEU A 526 -7.04 23.82 -27.24
C LEU A 526 -6.43 25.12 -26.67
N TRP A 527 -5.49 25.75 -27.36
CA TRP A 527 -4.85 26.99 -26.95
C TRP A 527 -5.87 28.09 -26.67
N THR A 528 -6.91 28.24 -27.49
CA THR A 528 -7.95 29.23 -27.32
C THR A 528 -8.70 29.11 -25.99
N PHE A 529 -8.75 27.94 -25.41
CA PHE A 529 -9.45 27.69 -24.15
C PHE A 529 -8.56 27.86 -22.93
N PHE A 530 -7.28 27.48 -23.00
CA PHE A 530 -6.44 27.47 -21.81
C PHE A 530 -5.38 28.59 -21.74
N HIS A 531 -5.07 29.31 -22.82
CA HIS A 531 -3.97 30.30 -22.84
C HIS A 531 -4.10 31.38 -21.76
N SER A 532 -5.32 31.80 -21.41
CA SER A 532 -5.56 32.82 -20.38
C SER A 532 -5.06 32.43 -18.97
N LYS A 533 -4.72 31.16 -18.72
CA LYS A 533 -4.15 30.75 -17.44
C LYS A 533 -2.76 31.34 -17.22
N PHE A 534 -1.94 31.50 -18.27
CA PHE A 534 -0.58 32.00 -18.15
C PHE A 534 -0.54 33.42 -17.56
N HIS A 535 -1.49 34.27 -17.87
CA HIS A 535 -1.60 35.64 -17.35
C HIS A 535 -1.98 35.71 -15.86
N ARG A 536 -2.20 34.58 -15.20
CA ARG A 536 -2.59 34.51 -13.77
C ARG A 536 -1.45 34.08 -12.84
N PHE A 537 -0.34 33.66 -13.40
CA PHE A 537 0.87 33.30 -12.64
C PHE A 537 1.82 34.50 -12.54
N SER A 538 2.54 34.60 -11.43
CA SER A 538 3.45 35.70 -11.16
C SER A 538 4.90 35.44 -11.61
N GLU A 539 5.31 34.19 -11.58
CA GLU A 539 6.67 33.73 -11.92
C GLU A 539 6.61 32.44 -12.73
N PHE A 540 7.65 32.20 -13.54
CA PHE A 540 7.75 31.02 -14.39
C PHE A 540 9.12 30.38 -14.26
N VAL A 541 9.17 29.05 -14.37
CA VAL A 541 10.39 28.27 -14.49
C VAL A 541 10.39 27.61 -15.86
N ALA A 542 11.49 27.66 -16.57
CA ALA A 542 11.69 26.99 -17.85
C ALA A 542 12.77 25.91 -17.70
N VAL A 543 12.61 24.75 -18.30
CA VAL A 543 13.58 23.64 -18.20
C VAL A 543 14.86 23.89 -19.03
N SER A 544 14.89 24.93 -19.85
CA SER A 544 16.08 25.38 -20.56
C SER A 544 15.93 26.83 -21.00
N ASP A 545 17.06 27.53 -21.21
CA ASP A 545 17.03 28.90 -21.72
C ASP A 545 16.38 29.02 -23.10
N GLY A 546 16.56 27.99 -23.95
CA GLY A 546 16.04 27.98 -25.32
C GLY A 546 14.53 28.10 -25.44
N ILE A 547 13.76 27.72 -24.41
CA ILE A 547 12.29 27.79 -24.45
C ILE A 547 11.72 29.07 -23.84
N ILE A 548 12.56 29.95 -23.25
CA ILE A 548 12.12 31.20 -22.60
C ILE A 548 11.54 32.17 -23.63
N GLN A 549 12.28 32.43 -24.71
CA GLN A 549 11.82 33.39 -25.73
C GLN A 549 10.58 32.89 -26.47
N PRO A 550 10.50 31.62 -26.93
CA PRO A 550 9.27 31.03 -27.47
C PRO A 550 8.06 31.15 -26.53
N PHE A 551 8.27 30.89 -25.23
CA PHE A 551 7.21 31.08 -24.23
C PHE A 551 6.72 32.55 -24.18
N LYS A 552 7.63 33.53 -24.06
CA LYS A 552 7.28 34.95 -24.00
C LYS A 552 6.57 35.44 -25.26
N ASN A 553 7.05 35.01 -26.41
CA ASN A 553 6.44 35.34 -27.71
C ASN A 553 5.02 34.76 -27.79
N LYS A 554 4.85 33.48 -27.48
CA LYS A 554 3.58 32.78 -27.64
C LYS A 554 2.51 33.25 -26.65
N THR A 555 2.89 33.59 -25.41
CA THR A 555 1.96 34.06 -24.39
C THR A 555 1.75 35.56 -24.41
N GLY A 556 2.61 36.32 -25.08
CA GLY A 556 2.61 37.79 -25.04
C GLY A 556 3.18 38.37 -23.74
N LEU A 557 3.68 37.56 -22.84
CA LEU A 557 4.20 37.96 -21.52
C LEU A 557 5.68 38.38 -21.60
N LYS A 558 5.96 39.45 -22.40
CA LYS A 558 7.33 39.93 -22.69
C LYS A 558 8.14 40.23 -21.42
N ASN A 559 7.52 40.77 -20.40
CA ASN A 559 8.17 41.18 -19.14
C ASN A 559 8.06 40.13 -18.03
N ALA A 560 7.59 38.89 -18.32
CA ALA A 560 7.49 37.86 -17.33
C ALA A 560 8.86 37.49 -16.75
N LYS A 561 8.92 37.29 -15.43
CA LYS A 561 10.08 36.73 -14.76
C LYS A 561 10.12 35.23 -15.02
N VAL A 562 11.07 34.79 -15.83
CA VAL A 562 11.29 33.38 -16.17
C VAL A 562 12.70 32.99 -15.75
N THR A 563 12.83 31.94 -14.96
CA THR A 563 14.13 31.41 -14.51
C THR A 563 14.36 30.04 -15.17
N ALA A 564 15.52 29.84 -15.76
CA ALA A 564 15.88 28.52 -16.29
C ALA A 564 16.33 27.60 -15.13
N ILE A 565 15.69 26.45 -14.99
CA ILE A 565 16.07 25.38 -14.06
C ILE A 565 15.97 24.06 -14.83
N PRO A 566 17.11 23.47 -15.24
CA PRO A 566 17.14 22.21 -15.97
C PRO A 566 16.47 21.07 -15.17
N ASN A 567 15.89 20.12 -15.88
CA ASN A 567 15.38 18.90 -15.26
C ASN A 567 16.54 18.12 -14.60
N LEU A 568 16.31 17.65 -13.41
CA LEU A 568 17.27 16.83 -12.70
C LEU A 568 17.37 15.46 -13.37
N ILE A 569 18.58 15.03 -13.63
CA ILE A 569 18.92 13.67 -14.09
C ILE A 569 19.69 13.00 -12.96
N ASP A 570 19.22 11.86 -12.49
CA ASP A 570 19.95 11.04 -11.54
C ASP A 570 21.04 10.26 -12.27
N THR A 571 22.24 10.82 -12.24
CA THR A 571 23.41 10.20 -12.90
C THR A 571 23.90 8.96 -12.16
N HIS A 572 23.70 8.88 -10.84
CA HIS A 572 24.07 7.69 -10.05
C HIS A 572 23.22 6.48 -10.48
N GLU A 573 21.89 6.64 -10.55
CA GLU A 573 20.97 5.61 -11.03
C GLU A 573 21.34 5.12 -12.44
N ILE A 574 21.75 6.05 -13.32
CA ILE A 574 22.18 5.71 -14.68
C ILE A 574 23.46 4.87 -14.67
N PHE A 575 24.50 5.29 -13.92
CA PHE A 575 25.74 4.55 -13.84
C PHE A 575 25.59 3.18 -13.21
N GLU A 576 24.80 3.05 -12.14
CA GLU A 576 24.49 1.73 -11.55
C GLU A 576 23.78 0.78 -12.51
N LYS A 577 23.01 1.32 -13.46
CA LYS A 577 22.31 0.53 -14.46
C LYS A 577 23.18 0.20 -15.68
N CYS A 578 24.21 0.99 -15.97
CA CYS A 578 25.12 0.75 -17.10
C CYS A 578 25.89 -0.56 -16.97
N ASP A 579 26.17 -1.01 -15.74
CA ASP A 579 26.93 -2.23 -15.49
C ASP A 579 26.05 -3.49 -15.44
N LYS A 580 24.72 -3.34 -15.57
CA LYS A 580 23.81 -4.48 -15.60
C LYS A 580 23.82 -5.16 -16.98
N PRO A 581 23.76 -6.49 -17.04
CA PRO A 581 23.65 -7.20 -18.30
C PRO A 581 22.36 -6.76 -19.03
N ILE A 582 22.50 -6.52 -20.33
CA ILE A 582 21.36 -6.21 -21.21
C ILE A 582 20.62 -7.50 -21.57
N ASP A 583 19.32 -7.43 -21.70
CA ASP A 583 18.41 -8.55 -21.97
C ASP A 583 18.17 -8.80 -23.47
N PHE A 584 18.96 -8.17 -24.32
CA PHE A 584 18.94 -8.40 -25.77
C PHE A 584 20.36 -8.62 -26.32
N GLU A 585 20.47 -9.40 -27.40
CA GLU A 585 21.75 -9.70 -28.04
C GLU A 585 22.25 -8.51 -28.88
N VAL A 586 23.48 -8.10 -28.61
CA VAL A 586 24.21 -7.13 -29.44
C VAL A 586 25.23 -7.90 -30.28
N ASP A 587 25.11 -7.84 -31.59
CA ASP A 587 26.08 -8.49 -32.49
C ASP A 587 27.40 -7.67 -32.54
N PRO A 588 28.50 -8.18 -31.98
CA PRO A 588 29.75 -7.43 -31.90
C PRO A 588 30.41 -7.19 -33.28
N ASN A 589 29.97 -7.90 -34.33
CA ASN A 589 30.48 -7.75 -35.69
C ASN A 589 29.68 -6.73 -36.51
N LYS A 590 28.65 -6.12 -35.94
CA LYS A 590 27.84 -5.12 -36.64
C LYS A 590 27.95 -3.76 -35.95
N PHE A 591 27.78 -2.72 -36.74
CA PHE A 591 27.66 -1.37 -36.19
C PHE A 591 26.25 -1.21 -35.59
N ASN A 592 26.18 -1.21 -34.25
CA ASN A 592 24.93 -1.15 -33.54
C ASN A 592 24.58 0.32 -33.24
N ILE A 593 23.34 0.71 -33.56
CA ILE A 593 22.80 2.04 -33.26
C ILE A 593 21.64 1.86 -32.28
N ALA A 594 21.75 2.46 -31.07
CA ALA A 594 20.69 2.47 -30.10
C ALA A 594 20.06 3.86 -30.02
N SER A 595 18.72 3.90 -29.90
CA SER A 595 17.97 5.13 -29.64
C SER A 595 16.80 4.84 -28.72
N MET A 596 16.50 5.78 -27.82
CA MET A 596 15.45 5.63 -26.82
C MET A 596 14.45 6.79 -26.89
N GLY A 597 13.17 6.46 -26.89
CA GLY A 597 12.07 7.44 -26.88
C GLY A 597 10.75 6.86 -27.37
N HIS A 598 9.67 7.60 -27.18
CA HIS A 598 8.38 7.25 -27.79
C HIS A 598 8.43 7.39 -29.31
N LEU A 599 7.82 6.44 -30.04
CA LEU A 599 7.70 6.47 -31.49
C LEU A 599 6.71 7.54 -31.97
N TYR A 600 7.01 8.79 -31.66
CA TYR A 600 6.28 9.96 -32.16
C TYR A 600 7.15 10.76 -33.13
N HIS A 601 6.53 11.42 -34.11
CA HIS A 601 7.19 12.28 -35.09
C HIS A 601 8.15 13.31 -34.45
N GLN A 602 7.81 13.85 -33.28
CA GLN A 602 8.68 14.80 -32.53
C GLN A 602 10.04 14.22 -32.09
N LYS A 603 10.19 12.90 -32.06
CA LYS A 603 11.47 12.23 -31.72
C LYS A 603 12.33 11.98 -32.95
N GLY A 604 11.81 12.26 -34.16
CA GLY A 604 12.57 12.21 -35.42
C GLY A 604 13.02 10.81 -35.83
N TYR A 605 12.35 9.74 -35.36
CA TYR A 605 12.71 8.37 -35.75
C TYR A 605 12.52 8.13 -37.25
N ASP A 606 11.51 8.73 -37.86
CA ASP A 606 11.26 8.76 -39.29
C ASP A 606 12.44 9.39 -40.04
N ILE A 607 12.89 10.56 -39.60
CA ILE A 607 14.06 11.25 -40.17
C ILE A 607 15.33 10.42 -39.99
N MET A 608 15.54 9.84 -38.80
CA MET A 608 16.70 8.99 -38.51
C MET A 608 16.74 7.76 -39.42
N LEU A 609 15.61 7.08 -39.59
CA LEU A 609 15.52 5.89 -40.45
C LEU A 609 15.77 6.21 -41.92
N ASP A 610 15.24 7.34 -42.41
CA ASP A 610 15.49 7.81 -43.78
C ASP A 610 16.98 8.12 -44.02
N GLN A 611 17.63 8.79 -43.08
CA GLN A 611 19.07 9.07 -43.15
C GLN A 611 19.91 7.79 -43.06
N LEU A 612 19.56 6.85 -42.21
CA LEU A 612 20.24 5.56 -42.09
C LEU A 612 20.10 4.75 -43.39
N LYS A 613 18.93 4.76 -44.03
CA LYS A 613 18.73 4.13 -45.33
C LYS A 613 19.66 4.71 -46.39
N GLU A 614 19.74 6.04 -46.45
CA GLU A 614 20.64 6.74 -47.40
C GLU A 614 22.12 6.38 -47.17
N VAL A 615 22.56 6.29 -45.91
CA VAL A 615 23.94 5.87 -45.55
C VAL A 615 24.19 4.43 -45.96
N CYS A 616 23.24 3.51 -45.76
CA CYS A 616 23.37 2.10 -46.15
C CYS A 616 23.41 1.94 -47.65
N GLU A 617 22.65 2.75 -48.41
CA GLU A 617 22.67 2.72 -49.90
C GLU A 617 23.99 3.25 -50.48
N LYS A 618 24.59 4.25 -49.83
CA LYS A 618 25.89 4.80 -50.25
C LYS A 618 27.10 3.92 -49.91
N ARG A 619 26.94 2.93 -49.01
CA ARG A 619 28.00 1.98 -48.63
C ARG A 619 27.92 0.63 -49.34
N LYS A 620 26.89 0.40 -50.17
CA LYS A 620 26.85 -0.69 -51.15
C LYS A 620 27.62 -0.31 -52.42
#